data_0c4fe7dd630e8b6f19a40e6380f491a7
#
_entry.id   0c4fe7dd630e8b6f19a40e6380f491a7
#
_cell.length_a   1.000
_cell.length_b   1.000
_cell.length_c   1.000
_cell.angle_alpha   90.00
_cell.angle_beta   90.00
_cell.angle_gamma   90.00
#
_symmetry.space_group_name_H-M   'P 1'
#
loop_
_entity.id
_entity.type
_entity.pdbx_description
1 polymer ?
#
loop_
_entity_poly.entity_id
_entity_poly.type
_entity_poly.pdbx_seq_one_letter_code
_entity_poly.pdbx_strand_id
1 'polypeptide(L)'
;MTANGKTLSEAFSARTPASQELALAAAKVLPSGVSHDLRYQEPHPIYIEKALGPRKWDVDGNEYIDYIGGHGALILGHSYPEIVGVVEAQAKLGTHPG
;
A
#
# COMPACT_ATOMS: atom_id res chain seq x y z
N MET A 1 7.65 -21.36 12.24
CA MET A 1 6.44 -21.38 13.11
C MET A 1 6.51 -20.22 14.09
N THR A 2 5.41 -19.55 14.32
CA THR A 2 5.30 -18.53 15.39
C THR A 2 5.15 -19.22 16.76
N ALA A 3 5.33 -18.46 17.85
CA ALA A 3 5.20 -18.99 19.22
C ALA A 3 3.84 -19.66 19.53
N ASN A 4 2.81 -19.44 18.73
CA ASN A 4 1.46 -20.00 18.90
C ASN A 4 1.15 -21.17 17.93
N GLY A 5 2.15 -21.80 17.34
CA GLY A 5 1.97 -22.94 16.43
C GLY A 5 1.40 -22.60 15.03
N LYS A 6 1.11 -21.31 14.75
CA LYS A 6 0.68 -20.86 13.43
C LYS A 6 1.87 -20.67 12.49
N THR A 7 1.66 -20.87 11.20
CA THR A 7 2.62 -20.47 10.17
C THR A 7 2.68 -18.94 10.05
N LEU A 8 3.75 -18.40 9.45
CA LEU A 8 3.85 -16.97 9.17
C LEU A 8 2.70 -16.47 8.28
N SER A 9 2.32 -17.26 7.28
CA SER A 9 1.20 -16.95 6.38
C SER A 9 -0.14 -16.86 7.11
N GLU A 10 -0.43 -17.80 8.04
CA GLU A 10 -1.65 -17.76 8.86
C GLU A 10 -1.65 -16.56 9.82
N ALA A 11 -0.49 -16.23 10.41
CA ALA A 11 -0.36 -15.07 11.27
C ALA A 11 -0.54 -13.75 10.49
N PHE A 12 -0.03 -13.67 9.28
CA PHE A 12 -0.20 -12.53 8.38
C PHE A 12 -1.68 -12.35 7.99
N SER A 13 -2.32 -13.41 7.47
CA SER A 13 -3.74 -13.35 7.08
C SER A 13 -4.67 -12.99 8.25
N ALA A 14 -4.36 -13.45 9.45
CA ALA A 14 -5.13 -13.11 10.65
C ALA A 14 -5.04 -11.62 11.03
N ARG A 15 -3.94 -10.94 10.64
CA ARG A 15 -3.72 -9.50 10.89
C ARG A 15 -4.23 -8.60 9.77
N THR A 16 -4.53 -9.16 8.59
CA THR A 16 -4.85 -8.41 7.38
C THR A 16 -6.11 -8.93 6.68
N PRO A 17 -7.23 -9.14 7.40
CA PRO A 17 -8.45 -9.70 6.82
C PRO A 17 -9.11 -8.79 5.78
N ALA A 18 -9.12 -7.46 5.98
CA ALA A 18 -9.69 -6.53 5.00
C ALA A 18 -8.83 -6.46 3.73
N SER A 19 -7.50 -6.50 3.86
CA SER A 19 -6.60 -6.61 2.70
C SER A 19 -6.84 -7.90 1.93
N GLN A 20 -7.08 -9.03 2.61
CA GLN A 20 -7.42 -10.30 1.96
C GLN A 20 -8.73 -10.21 1.16
N GLU A 21 -9.76 -9.58 1.72
CA GLU A 21 -11.04 -9.39 1.03
C GLU A 21 -10.88 -8.54 -0.24
N LEU A 22 -10.13 -7.43 -0.16
CA LEU A 22 -9.81 -6.59 -1.31
C LEU A 22 -9.01 -7.33 -2.38
N ALA A 23 -8.05 -8.17 -1.98
CA ALA A 23 -7.28 -8.99 -2.92
C ALA A 23 -8.16 -10.00 -3.66
N LEU A 24 -9.11 -10.66 -2.98
CA LEU A 24 -10.09 -11.55 -3.60
C LEU A 24 -11.02 -10.82 -4.58
N ALA A 25 -11.41 -9.59 -4.26
CA ALA A 25 -12.19 -8.74 -5.16
C ALA A 25 -11.36 -8.32 -6.39
N ALA A 26 -10.13 -7.89 -6.18
CA ALA A 26 -9.21 -7.50 -7.26
C ALA A 26 -8.91 -8.64 -8.23
N ALA A 27 -8.77 -9.87 -7.74
CA ALA A 27 -8.53 -11.05 -8.56
C ALA A 27 -9.64 -11.35 -9.59
N LYS A 28 -10.83 -10.81 -9.40
CA LYS A 28 -11.95 -10.95 -10.36
C LYS A 28 -11.84 -10.03 -11.57
N VAL A 29 -11.08 -8.94 -11.47
CA VAL A 29 -11.06 -7.85 -12.48
C VAL A 29 -9.65 -7.48 -12.94
N LEU A 30 -8.61 -7.91 -12.23
CA LEU A 30 -7.22 -7.62 -12.57
C LEU A 30 -6.43 -8.92 -12.76
N PRO A 31 -5.54 -9.01 -13.75
CA PRO A 31 -4.61 -10.12 -13.88
C PRO A 31 -3.80 -10.30 -12.60
N SER A 32 -3.77 -11.52 -12.05
CA SER A 32 -3.13 -11.85 -10.77
C SER A 32 -3.59 -11.00 -9.56
N GLY A 33 -4.72 -10.28 -9.70
CA GLY A 33 -5.29 -9.44 -8.64
C GLY A 33 -4.50 -8.17 -8.32
N VAL A 34 -3.53 -7.78 -9.16
CA VAL A 34 -2.66 -6.62 -8.91
C VAL A 34 -2.55 -5.71 -10.14
N SER A 35 -2.34 -4.40 -9.91
CA SER A 35 -2.14 -3.41 -10.96
C SER A 35 -0.69 -3.31 -11.46
N HIS A 36 0.23 -3.97 -10.79
CA HIS A 36 1.66 -4.01 -11.12
C HIS A 36 2.29 -5.25 -10.50
N ASP A 37 3.18 -5.94 -11.20
CA ASP A 37 3.82 -7.20 -10.79
C ASP A 37 4.55 -7.10 -9.43
N LEU A 38 5.24 -6.00 -9.16
CA LEU A 38 5.91 -5.76 -7.87
C LEU A 38 4.94 -5.65 -6.67
N ARG A 39 3.63 -5.58 -6.91
CA ARG A 39 2.61 -5.58 -5.86
C ARG A 39 2.11 -6.99 -5.54
N TYR A 40 2.47 -7.98 -6.36
CA TYR A 40 2.11 -9.36 -6.08
C TYR A 40 2.84 -9.88 -4.84
N GLN A 41 2.09 -10.43 -3.91
CA GLN A 41 2.60 -10.98 -2.64
C GLN A 41 1.73 -12.14 -2.18
N GLU A 42 2.35 -13.21 -1.74
CA GLU A 42 1.68 -14.33 -1.08
C GLU A 42 1.61 -14.14 0.44
N PRO A 43 0.51 -14.50 1.09
CA PRO A 43 -0.74 -15.08 0.58
C PRO A 43 -1.65 -14.05 -0.11
N HIS A 44 -1.47 -12.77 0.12
CA HIS A 44 -2.14 -11.65 -0.54
C HIS A 44 -1.37 -10.34 -0.24
N PRO A 45 -1.43 -9.31 -1.10
CA PRO A 45 -0.85 -8.01 -0.82
C PRO A 45 -1.59 -7.29 0.31
N ILE A 46 -0.90 -6.40 1.03
CA ILE A 46 -1.54 -5.42 1.90
C ILE A 46 -2.05 -4.24 1.08
N TYR A 47 -3.18 -3.67 1.48
CA TYR A 47 -3.76 -2.48 0.85
C TYR A 47 -3.54 -1.28 1.75
N ILE A 48 -2.77 -0.31 1.28
CA ILE A 48 -2.43 0.89 2.04
C ILE A 48 -3.57 1.91 1.92
N GLU A 49 -4.09 2.37 3.05
CA GLU A 49 -5.11 3.41 3.14
C GLU A 49 -4.50 4.82 3.15
N LYS A 50 -3.43 5.01 3.91
CA LYS A 50 -2.76 6.32 4.05
C LYS A 50 -1.27 6.18 4.34
N ALA A 51 -0.54 7.25 4.07
CA ALA A 51 0.88 7.36 4.41
C ALA A 51 1.24 8.79 4.78
N LEU A 52 2.17 8.95 5.74
CA LEU A 52 2.65 10.25 6.22
C LEU A 52 4.11 10.14 6.66
N GLY A 53 4.97 11.00 6.15
CA GLY A 53 6.40 10.94 6.44
C GLY A 53 6.97 9.56 6.13
N PRO A 54 7.65 8.89 7.07
CA PRO A 54 8.23 7.57 6.86
C PRO A 54 7.26 6.41 7.16
N ARG A 55 5.99 6.67 7.42
CA ARG A 55 5.01 5.69 7.89
C ARG A 55 3.86 5.52 6.94
N LYS A 56 3.29 4.30 6.89
CA LYS A 56 2.08 3.97 6.16
C LYS A 56 1.19 3.04 6.99
N TRP A 57 -0.11 3.12 6.74
CA TRP A 57 -1.12 2.30 7.41
C TRP A 57 -1.94 1.56 6.37
N ASP A 58 -2.19 0.29 6.62
CA ASP A 58 -3.08 -0.50 5.77
C ASP A 58 -4.56 -0.31 6.17
N VAL A 59 -5.44 -0.88 5.36
CA VAL A 59 -6.90 -0.85 5.57
C VAL A 59 -7.34 -1.65 6.82
N ASP A 60 -6.46 -2.47 7.37
CA ASP A 60 -6.65 -3.22 8.61
C ASP A 60 -6.17 -2.45 9.85
N GLY A 61 -5.61 -1.23 9.67
CA GLY A 61 -5.10 -0.36 10.72
C GLY A 61 -3.68 -0.68 11.21
N ASN A 62 -2.98 -1.59 10.56
CA ASN A 62 -1.58 -1.88 10.92
C ASN A 62 -0.66 -0.78 10.42
N GLU A 63 0.28 -0.36 11.28
CA GLU A 63 1.30 0.63 10.94
C GLU A 63 2.58 -0.05 10.46
N TYR A 64 3.19 0.53 9.42
CA TYR A 64 4.46 0.09 8.84
C TYR A 64 5.42 1.27 8.66
N ILE A 65 6.73 1.01 8.79
CA ILE A 65 7.77 1.93 8.33
C ILE A 65 8.02 1.66 6.85
N ASP A 66 7.93 2.69 6.01
CA ASP A 66 8.12 2.57 4.57
C ASP A 66 9.59 2.74 4.17
N TYR A 67 10.28 1.62 3.97
CA TYR A 67 11.65 1.60 3.45
C TYR A 67 11.75 1.68 1.93
N ILE A 68 10.62 1.63 1.20
CA ILE A 68 10.59 1.68 -0.26
C ILE A 68 10.48 3.12 -0.76
N GLY A 69 9.71 3.97 -0.06
CA GLY A 69 9.58 5.39 -0.35
C GLY A 69 9.24 5.71 -1.81
N GLY A 70 8.27 4.99 -2.40
CA GLY A 70 7.92 5.18 -3.82
C GLY A 70 9.07 4.87 -4.76
N HIS A 71 9.80 3.77 -4.55
CA HIS A 71 11.03 3.39 -5.27
C HIS A 71 12.16 4.44 -5.12
N GLY A 72 12.25 5.07 -3.93
CA GLY A 72 13.25 6.08 -3.62
C GLY A 72 12.90 7.51 -4.06
N ALA A 73 11.74 7.72 -4.68
CA ALA A 73 11.32 9.06 -5.12
C ALA A 73 10.90 9.97 -3.96
N LEU A 74 10.42 9.41 -2.85
CA LEU A 74 9.86 10.16 -1.72
C LEU A 74 10.94 10.51 -0.68
N ILE A 75 11.97 11.23 -1.09
CA ILE A 75 13.10 11.63 -0.21
C ILE A 75 12.67 12.52 0.97
N LEU A 76 11.54 13.24 0.86
CA LEU A 76 10.93 14.05 1.90
C LEU A 76 9.85 13.30 2.69
N GLY A 77 9.64 12.01 2.37
CA GLY A 77 8.56 11.21 2.94
C GLY A 77 7.21 11.43 2.26
N HIS A 78 6.20 10.64 2.70
CA HIS A 78 4.84 10.74 2.20
C HIS A 78 4.15 12.03 2.64
N SER A 79 3.29 12.56 1.79
CA SER A 79 2.40 13.69 2.10
C SER A 79 3.12 14.92 2.64
N TYR A 80 4.31 15.22 2.11
CA TYR A 80 5.05 16.43 2.49
C TYR A 80 4.23 17.67 2.09
N PRO A 81 3.90 18.59 3.03
CA PRO A 81 2.87 19.60 2.82
C PRO A 81 3.08 20.50 1.61
N GLU A 82 4.32 20.94 1.36
CA GLU A 82 4.63 21.81 0.23
C GLU A 82 4.46 21.10 -1.11
N ILE A 83 4.81 19.80 -1.17
CA ILE A 83 4.61 18.98 -2.37
C ILE A 83 3.12 18.75 -2.60
N VAL A 84 2.35 18.43 -1.56
CA VAL A 84 0.89 18.26 -1.66
C VAL A 84 0.26 19.54 -2.21
N GLY A 85 0.61 20.72 -1.69
CA GLY A 85 0.09 22.00 -2.18
C GLY A 85 0.38 22.27 -3.66
N VAL A 86 1.58 21.96 -4.12
CA VAL A 86 1.95 22.09 -5.55
C VAL A 86 1.16 21.12 -6.41
N VAL A 87 1.01 19.85 -5.98
CA VAL A 87 0.24 18.83 -6.71
C VAL A 87 -1.24 19.22 -6.80
N GLU A 88 -1.84 19.68 -5.71
CA GLU A 88 -3.24 20.16 -5.70
C GLU A 88 -3.46 21.33 -6.65
N ALA A 89 -2.55 22.29 -6.69
CA ALA A 89 -2.61 23.42 -7.60
C ALA A 89 -2.49 22.97 -9.05
N GLN A 90 -1.52 22.14 -9.37
CA GLN A 90 -1.27 21.63 -10.73
C GLN A 90 -2.39 20.71 -11.23
N ALA A 91 -2.99 19.90 -10.34
CA ALA A 91 -4.07 18.98 -10.73
C ALA A 91 -5.30 19.72 -11.28
N LYS A 92 -5.54 20.96 -10.84
CA LYS A 92 -6.62 21.84 -11.38
C LYS A 92 -6.33 22.35 -12.80
N LEU A 93 -5.07 22.35 -13.21
CA LEU A 93 -4.65 22.82 -14.54
C LEU A 93 -4.45 21.67 -15.54
N GLY A 94 -4.34 20.45 -15.04
CA GLY A 94 -4.16 19.23 -15.81
C GLY A 94 -3.24 18.25 -15.14
N THR A 95 -3.60 16.97 -15.21
CA THR A 95 -2.88 15.87 -14.54
C THR A 95 -1.84 15.20 -15.42
N HIS A 96 -1.99 15.33 -16.75
CA HIS A 96 -1.06 14.76 -17.74
C HIS A 96 -1.10 15.60 -19.03
N PRO A 97 -0.50 16.81 -19.04
CA PRO A 97 -0.67 17.78 -20.13
C PRO A 97 0.14 17.48 -21.40
N GLY A 98 0.92 16.39 -21.47
CA GLY A 98 1.68 16.03 -22.67
C GLY A 98 2.87 15.15 -22.37
#